data_312a76d88e459f481ab59d9a5303d8fd
#
_entry.id   312a76d88e459f481ab59d9a5303d8fd
#
_cell.length_a   1.000
_cell.length_b   1.000
_cell.length_c   1.000
_cell.angle_alpha   90.00
_cell.angle_beta   90.00
_cell.angle_gamma   90.00
#
_symmetry.space_group_name_H-M   'P 1'
#
loop_
_entity.id
_entity.type
_entity.pdbx_description
1 polymer ?
#
loop_
_entity_poly.entity_id
_entity_poly.type
_entity_poly.pdbx_seq_one_letter_code
_entity_poly.pdbx_strand_id
1 'polypeptide(L)'
;MEQIPEEKRCEVHPQIGTPIIDKLSYTTNDEIADLFTTLLANASNIDMVNTAHPSFVSIIERLSPDEAKLIRYLNGKNQICYCNFLGNVLDGNGYITIRDHITTLTKDVLLDYPQNVSAYLANLISLGLLIDMDGTYFVDEKFYNRIIEESQYDNLCKVLVPNHYKSITIEKSYYKVTDFGKLFIKSCVK
;
A
#
# COMPACT_ATOMS: atom_id res chain seq x y z
N MET A 1 -15.71 -14.18 14.32
CA MET A 1 -16.43 -13.96 13.04
C MET A 1 -17.89 -13.82 13.35
N GLU A 2 -18.52 -12.73 12.92
CA GLU A 2 -19.98 -12.69 12.88
C GLU A 2 -20.44 -13.76 11.88
N GLN A 3 -21.35 -14.61 12.32
CA GLN A 3 -21.89 -15.68 11.43
C GLN A 3 -22.81 -15.00 10.41
N ILE A 4 -22.58 -15.28 9.14
CA ILE A 4 -23.48 -14.83 8.07
C ILE A 4 -24.85 -15.46 8.32
N PRO A 5 -25.93 -14.63 8.44
CA PRO A 5 -27.30 -15.13 8.59
C PRO A 5 -27.63 -16.12 7.48
N GLU A 6 -28.41 -17.15 7.83
CA GLU A 6 -28.69 -18.26 6.90
C GLU A 6 -29.33 -17.80 5.59
N GLU A 7 -30.24 -16.82 5.68
CA GLU A 7 -30.93 -16.20 4.53
C GLU A 7 -30.00 -15.38 3.62
N LYS A 8 -28.79 -15.06 4.08
CA LYS A 8 -27.78 -14.32 3.30
C LYS A 8 -26.65 -15.20 2.77
N ARG A 9 -26.68 -16.50 3.06
CA ARG A 9 -25.69 -17.43 2.56
C ARG A 9 -25.94 -17.78 1.11
N CYS A 10 -24.87 -17.80 0.33
CA CYS A 10 -24.87 -18.27 -1.06
C CYS A 10 -23.73 -19.25 -1.30
N GLU A 11 -23.84 -20.01 -2.37
CA GLU A 11 -22.79 -20.93 -2.80
C GLU A 11 -21.57 -20.15 -3.27
N VAL A 12 -20.38 -20.55 -2.77
CA VAL A 12 -19.11 -19.94 -3.17
C VAL A 12 -18.66 -20.54 -4.50
N HIS A 13 -18.28 -19.67 -5.44
CA HIS A 13 -17.75 -20.12 -6.72
C HIS A 13 -16.51 -21.02 -6.51
N PRO A 14 -16.42 -22.20 -7.14
CA PRO A 14 -15.32 -23.15 -6.93
C PRO A 14 -13.92 -22.57 -7.15
N GLN A 15 -13.75 -21.61 -8.08
CA GLN A 15 -12.48 -20.91 -8.31
C GLN A 15 -12.03 -20.02 -7.15
N ILE A 16 -12.92 -19.74 -6.19
CA ILE A 16 -12.61 -18.97 -4.98
C ILE A 16 -12.53 -19.92 -3.78
N GLY A 17 -13.58 -20.71 -3.56
CA GLY A 17 -13.71 -21.54 -2.36
C GLY A 17 -12.65 -22.63 -2.26
N THR A 18 -12.47 -23.42 -3.32
CA THR A 18 -11.52 -24.56 -3.31
C THR A 18 -10.07 -24.11 -3.06
N PRO A 19 -9.52 -23.12 -3.79
CA PRO A 19 -8.16 -22.66 -3.52
C PRO A 19 -7.98 -22.07 -2.12
N ILE A 20 -8.97 -21.32 -1.61
CA ILE A 20 -8.86 -20.73 -0.27
C ILE A 20 -8.80 -21.81 0.81
N ILE A 21 -9.64 -22.84 0.74
CA ILE A 21 -9.63 -23.95 1.70
C ILE A 21 -8.29 -24.69 1.67
N ASP A 22 -7.76 -24.94 0.48
CA ASP A 22 -6.44 -25.54 0.30
C ASP A 22 -5.36 -24.68 0.93
N LYS A 23 -5.31 -23.36 0.62
CA LYS A 23 -4.32 -22.45 1.15
C LYS A 23 -4.38 -22.28 2.67
N LEU A 24 -5.57 -22.17 3.24
CA LEU A 24 -5.76 -22.05 4.69
C LEU A 24 -5.23 -23.28 5.45
N SER A 25 -5.16 -24.46 4.82
CA SER A 25 -4.66 -25.69 5.47
C SER A 25 -3.17 -25.60 5.88
N TYR A 26 -2.39 -24.73 5.24
CA TYR A 26 -0.95 -24.53 5.53
C TYR A 26 -0.53 -23.06 5.73
N THR A 27 -1.47 -22.10 5.68
CA THR A 27 -1.18 -20.71 6.00
C THR A 27 -1.05 -20.56 7.52
N THR A 28 0.15 -20.22 7.97
CA THR A 28 0.47 -20.06 9.41
C THR A 28 0.49 -18.60 9.87
N ASN A 29 0.49 -17.64 8.93
CA ASN A 29 0.51 -16.23 9.25
C ASN A 29 -0.92 -15.68 9.34
N ASP A 30 -1.24 -15.05 10.47
CA ASP A 30 -2.59 -14.55 10.77
C ASP A 30 -3.03 -13.43 9.82
N GLU A 31 -2.10 -12.54 9.39
CA GLU A 31 -2.42 -11.43 8.50
C GLU A 31 -2.91 -11.94 7.13
N ILE A 32 -2.25 -12.97 6.60
CA ILE A 32 -2.61 -13.61 5.33
C ILE A 32 -3.87 -14.49 5.47
N ALA A 33 -3.95 -15.26 6.58
CA ALA A 33 -5.12 -16.09 6.87
C ALA A 33 -6.40 -15.27 7.00
N ASP A 34 -6.31 -14.09 7.60
CA ASP A 34 -7.43 -13.14 7.73
C ASP A 34 -7.94 -12.64 6.37
N LEU A 35 -7.04 -12.34 5.42
CA LEU A 35 -7.43 -11.92 4.07
C LEU A 35 -8.19 -13.04 3.35
N PHE A 36 -7.68 -14.28 3.40
CA PHE A 36 -8.36 -15.45 2.81
C PHE A 36 -9.72 -15.69 3.45
N THR A 37 -9.77 -15.65 4.78
CA THR A 37 -10.99 -15.91 5.53
C THR A 37 -12.06 -14.85 5.27
N THR A 38 -11.64 -13.59 5.15
CA THR A 38 -12.55 -12.48 4.82
C THR A 38 -13.07 -12.60 3.39
N LEU A 39 -12.19 -12.91 2.43
CA LEU A 39 -12.59 -13.16 1.04
C LEU A 39 -13.60 -14.32 0.95
N LEU A 40 -13.35 -15.42 1.66
CA LEU A 40 -14.28 -16.59 1.67
C LEU A 40 -15.63 -16.20 2.28
N ALA A 41 -15.65 -15.47 3.39
CA ALA A 41 -16.86 -14.98 4.03
C ALA A 41 -17.67 -14.07 3.09
N ASN A 42 -17.02 -13.12 2.42
CA ASN A 42 -17.68 -12.22 1.49
C ASN A 42 -18.16 -12.94 0.22
N ALA A 43 -17.42 -13.94 -0.27
CA ALA A 43 -17.84 -14.76 -1.39
C ALA A 43 -19.04 -15.68 -1.05
N SER A 44 -19.28 -15.96 0.23
CA SER A 44 -20.44 -16.75 0.69
C SER A 44 -21.62 -15.89 1.17
N ASN A 45 -21.54 -14.57 1.00
CA ASN A 45 -22.60 -13.62 1.39
C ASN A 45 -23.23 -12.98 0.14
N ILE A 46 -24.55 -13.16 -0.04
CA ILE A 46 -25.29 -12.65 -1.20
C ILE A 46 -25.16 -11.13 -1.39
N ASP A 47 -24.99 -10.37 -0.29
CA ASP A 47 -24.82 -8.92 -0.34
C ASP A 47 -23.41 -8.50 -0.82
N MET A 48 -22.42 -9.42 -0.73
CA MET A 48 -21.01 -9.13 -0.97
C MET A 48 -20.39 -9.97 -2.09
N VAL A 49 -21.05 -11.03 -2.52
CA VAL A 49 -20.52 -11.98 -3.52
C VAL A 49 -20.06 -11.31 -4.81
N ASN A 50 -20.70 -10.22 -5.21
CA ASN A 50 -20.34 -9.43 -6.39
C ASN A 50 -19.00 -8.68 -6.26
N THR A 51 -18.44 -8.58 -5.05
CA THR A 51 -17.12 -7.98 -4.81
C THR A 51 -15.99 -9.02 -4.87
N ALA A 52 -16.31 -10.30 -4.69
CA ALA A 52 -15.33 -11.38 -4.67
C ALA A 52 -14.89 -11.73 -6.10
N HIS A 53 -13.61 -11.49 -6.39
CA HIS A 53 -13.02 -11.77 -7.70
C HIS A 53 -12.05 -12.97 -7.62
N PRO A 54 -12.07 -13.95 -8.55
CA PRO A 54 -11.20 -15.13 -8.48
C PRO A 54 -9.70 -14.82 -8.41
N SER A 55 -9.24 -13.75 -9.07
CA SER A 55 -7.82 -13.34 -9.01
C SER A 55 -7.37 -12.86 -7.63
N PHE A 56 -8.30 -12.58 -6.69
CA PHE A 56 -7.91 -12.14 -5.35
C PHE A 56 -7.21 -13.23 -4.56
N VAL A 57 -7.53 -14.49 -4.81
CA VAL A 57 -6.81 -15.63 -4.22
C VAL A 57 -5.33 -15.57 -4.59
N SER A 58 -5.01 -15.44 -5.87
CA SER A 58 -3.62 -15.39 -6.35
C SER A 58 -2.90 -14.09 -5.94
N ILE A 59 -3.62 -12.99 -5.74
CA ILE A 59 -3.05 -11.76 -5.18
C ILE A 59 -2.62 -12.00 -3.73
N ILE A 60 -3.51 -12.55 -2.88
CA ILE A 60 -3.19 -12.82 -1.47
C ILE A 60 -1.98 -13.76 -1.35
N GLU A 61 -1.85 -14.76 -2.21
CA GLU A 61 -0.70 -15.67 -2.25
C GLU A 61 0.65 -14.97 -2.51
N ARG A 62 0.62 -13.81 -3.15
CA ARG A 62 1.80 -13.03 -3.51
C ARG A 62 2.10 -11.90 -2.53
N LEU A 63 1.33 -11.79 -1.46
CA LEU A 63 1.54 -10.80 -0.41
C LEU A 63 2.41 -11.36 0.71
N SER A 64 3.35 -10.55 1.18
CA SER A 64 3.99 -10.74 2.47
C SER A 64 3.07 -10.29 3.62
N PRO A 65 3.33 -10.72 4.88
CA PRO A 65 2.59 -10.23 6.04
C PRO A 65 2.59 -8.69 6.17
N ASP A 66 3.72 -8.05 5.92
CA ASP A 66 3.83 -6.60 5.98
C ASP A 66 2.99 -5.89 4.90
N GLU A 67 2.91 -6.47 3.69
CA GLU A 67 2.02 -5.95 2.63
C GLU A 67 0.55 -6.12 3.01
N ALA A 68 0.17 -7.20 3.68
CA ALA A 68 -1.17 -7.37 4.21
C ALA A 68 -1.51 -6.29 5.26
N LYS A 69 -0.56 -5.93 6.15
CA LYS A 69 -0.71 -4.80 7.09
C LYS A 69 -0.86 -3.47 6.36
N LEU A 70 -0.10 -3.23 5.29
CA LEU A 70 -0.24 -2.02 4.45
C LEU A 70 -1.60 -1.94 3.77
N ILE A 71 -2.11 -3.04 3.23
CA ILE A 71 -3.44 -3.10 2.63
C ILE A 71 -4.51 -2.80 3.68
N ARG A 72 -4.38 -3.32 4.88
CA ARG A 72 -5.28 -3.04 5.99
C ARG A 72 -5.26 -1.57 6.40
N TYR A 73 -4.07 -0.96 6.43
CA TYR A 73 -3.91 0.49 6.65
C TYR A 73 -4.59 1.33 5.56
N LEU A 74 -4.66 0.83 4.32
CA LEU A 74 -5.32 1.50 3.21
C LEU A 74 -6.85 1.41 3.26
N ASN A 75 -7.43 0.60 4.14
CA ASN A 75 -8.89 0.55 4.31
C ASN A 75 -9.42 1.92 4.76
N GLY A 76 -10.31 2.50 3.97
CA GLY A 76 -10.81 3.87 4.16
C GLY A 76 -9.87 4.99 3.66
N LYS A 77 -8.70 4.66 3.10
CA LYS A 77 -7.77 5.62 2.48
C LYS A 77 -7.72 5.41 0.96
N ASN A 78 -7.49 6.49 0.23
CA ASN A 78 -7.43 6.44 -1.23
C ASN A 78 -6.01 6.64 -1.79
N GLN A 79 -5.07 7.10 -0.95
CA GLN A 79 -3.71 7.44 -1.38
C GLN A 79 -2.69 7.33 -0.25
N ILE A 80 -1.42 7.23 -0.66
CA ILE A 80 -0.23 7.37 0.19
C ILE A 80 0.61 8.48 -0.43
N CYS A 81 0.76 9.61 0.25
CA CYS A 81 1.62 10.69 -0.24
C CYS A 81 3.10 10.35 -0.02
N TYR A 82 3.95 10.84 -0.92
CA TYR A 82 5.40 10.73 -0.79
C TYR A 82 6.12 11.99 -1.27
N CYS A 83 7.37 12.14 -0.88
CA CYS A 83 8.27 13.17 -1.35
C CYS A 83 9.56 12.56 -1.90
N ASN A 84 10.13 13.18 -2.95
CA ASN A 84 11.48 12.97 -3.41
C ASN A 84 12.32 14.19 -3.05
N PHE A 85 13.55 13.97 -2.60
CA PHE A 85 14.51 15.04 -2.32
C PHE A 85 15.58 15.06 -3.39
N LEU A 86 15.65 16.18 -4.13
CA LEU A 86 16.49 16.35 -5.30
C LEU A 86 17.57 17.39 -4.98
N GLY A 87 18.84 16.98 -5.00
CA GLY A 87 20.00 17.86 -4.84
C GLY A 87 20.39 18.52 -6.16
N ASN A 88 20.23 19.82 -6.28
CA ASN A 88 20.65 20.57 -7.47
C ASN A 88 22.18 20.66 -7.51
N VAL A 89 22.80 20.20 -8.59
CA VAL A 89 24.26 20.15 -8.72
C VAL A 89 24.91 21.52 -8.65
N LEU A 90 26.14 21.59 -8.12
CA LEU A 90 26.90 22.84 -8.00
C LEU A 90 27.22 23.45 -9.34
N ASP A 91 27.64 22.60 -10.30
CA ASP A 91 28.00 23.01 -11.64
C ASP A 91 26.99 22.48 -12.66
N GLY A 92 26.42 23.36 -13.48
CA GLY A 92 25.47 23.00 -14.52
C GLY A 92 24.00 23.10 -14.11
N ASN A 93 23.14 22.49 -14.94
CA ASN A 93 21.69 22.45 -14.78
C ASN A 93 21.24 20.99 -14.66
N GLY A 94 21.19 20.48 -13.46
CA GLY A 94 20.76 19.12 -13.22
C GLY A 94 20.51 18.85 -11.73
N TYR A 95 19.97 17.71 -11.43
CA TYR A 95 19.78 17.25 -10.05
C TYR A 95 20.16 15.78 -9.91
N ILE A 96 20.41 15.39 -8.67
CA ILE A 96 20.63 14.01 -8.25
C ILE A 96 19.58 13.69 -7.20
N THR A 97 18.93 12.57 -7.32
CA THR A 97 18.00 12.09 -6.30
C THR A 97 18.77 11.69 -5.05
N ILE A 98 18.53 12.42 -3.95
CA ILE A 98 19.16 12.16 -2.65
C ILE A 98 18.37 11.10 -1.89
N ARG A 99 17.07 11.25 -1.87
CA ARG A 99 16.11 10.28 -1.30
C ARG A 99 14.86 10.29 -2.17
N ASP A 100 14.31 9.10 -2.42
CA ASP A 100 13.10 8.90 -3.20
C ASP A 100 12.00 8.24 -2.38
N HIS A 101 10.78 8.42 -2.81
CA HIS A 101 9.58 7.75 -2.30
C HIS A 101 9.46 7.76 -0.76
N ILE A 102 9.83 8.90 -0.15
CA ILE A 102 9.78 9.07 1.31
C ILE A 102 8.31 9.16 1.74
N THR A 103 7.88 8.28 2.61
CA THR A 103 6.52 8.21 3.17
C THR A 103 6.56 8.20 4.69
N THR A 104 5.39 8.31 5.34
CA THR A 104 5.24 8.10 6.79
C THR A 104 4.89 6.64 7.14
N LEU A 105 4.78 5.74 6.16
CA LEU A 105 4.27 4.37 6.36
C LEU A 105 5.02 3.58 7.43
N THR A 106 6.34 3.72 7.51
CA THR A 106 7.17 3.03 8.51
C THR A 106 6.88 3.45 9.95
N LYS A 107 6.16 4.57 10.13
CA LYS A 107 5.72 5.06 11.44
C LYS A 107 4.23 4.85 11.67
N ASP A 108 3.45 4.84 10.60
CA ASP A 108 2.00 4.68 10.66
C ASP A 108 1.58 3.21 10.77
N VAL A 109 2.41 2.29 10.27
CA VAL A 109 2.15 0.85 10.25
C VAL A 109 3.29 0.11 10.96
N LEU A 110 2.94 -0.74 11.91
CA LEU A 110 3.92 -1.59 12.59
C LEU A 110 4.34 -2.74 11.66
N LEU A 111 5.39 -2.49 10.88
CA LEU A 111 5.98 -3.47 9.96
C LEU A 111 7.05 -4.29 10.66
N ASP A 112 7.16 -5.57 10.29
CA ASP A 112 8.24 -6.44 10.77
C ASP A 112 9.58 -6.09 10.12
N TYR A 113 9.52 -5.66 8.83
CA TYR A 113 10.69 -5.27 8.04
C TYR A 113 10.48 -3.90 7.37
N PRO A 114 10.49 -2.79 8.14
CA PRO A 114 10.18 -1.45 7.62
C PRO A 114 11.15 -0.96 6.54
N GLN A 115 12.38 -1.48 6.50
CA GLN A 115 13.38 -1.17 5.46
C GLN A 115 12.96 -1.65 4.06
N ASN A 116 12.00 -2.57 3.95
CA ASN A 116 11.52 -3.12 2.68
C ASN A 116 10.29 -2.38 2.11
N VAL A 117 9.89 -1.26 2.70
CA VAL A 117 8.64 -0.55 2.32
C VAL A 117 8.58 -0.22 0.83
N SER A 118 9.69 0.17 0.22
CA SER A 118 9.75 0.45 -1.23
C SER A 118 9.47 -0.78 -2.08
N ALA A 119 9.98 -1.96 -1.65
CA ALA A 119 9.71 -3.22 -2.33
C ALA A 119 8.24 -3.64 -2.18
N TYR A 120 7.64 -3.42 -1.01
CA TYR A 120 6.21 -3.67 -0.79
C TYR A 120 5.33 -2.80 -1.68
N LEU A 121 5.62 -1.50 -1.77
CA LEU A 121 4.88 -0.60 -2.66
C LEU A 121 5.01 -1.01 -4.12
N ALA A 122 6.22 -1.38 -4.56
CA ALA A 122 6.46 -1.88 -5.91
C ALA A 122 5.66 -3.16 -6.20
N ASN A 123 5.57 -4.09 -5.23
CA ASN A 123 4.75 -5.29 -5.39
C ASN A 123 3.26 -4.94 -5.46
N LEU A 124 2.74 -4.07 -4.59
CA LEU A 124 1.34 -3.64 -4.63
C LEU A 124 0.97 -2.95 -5.95
N ILE A 125 1.91 -2.20 -6.55
CA ILE A 125 1.75 -1.63 -7.89
C ILE A 125 1.71 -2.75 -8.94
N SER A 126 2.63 -3.71 -8.87
CA SER A 126 2.70 -4.85 -9.81
C SER A 126 1.44 -5.72 -9.79
N LEU A 127 0.77 -5.78 -8.63
CA LEU A 127 -0.51 -6.47 -8.43
C LEU A 127 -1.72 -5.64 -8.89
N GLY A 128 -1.50 -4.41 -9.34
CA GLY A 128 -2.56 -3.50 -9.79
C GLY A 128 -3.40 -2.91 -8.65
N LEU A 129 -2.99 -3.06 -7.39
CA LEU A 129 -3.70 -2.52 -6.23
C LEU A 129 -3.43 -1.03 -6.04
N LEU A 130 -2.22 -0.59 -6.39
CA LEU A 130 -1.78 0.80 -6.39
C LEU A 130 -1.34 1.23 -7.78
N ILE A 131 -1.35 2.54 -8.01
CA ILE A 131 -0.69 3.19 -9.15
C ILE A 131 0.10 4.38 -8.64
N ASP A 132 1.31 4.54 -9.16
CA ASP A 132 2.13 5.72 -8.90
C ASP A 132 1.64 6.89 -9.75
N MET A 133 1.35 8.01 -9.09
CA MET A 133 0.90 9.26 -9.72
C MET A 133 2.04 10.26 -9.86
N ASP A 134 3.23 9.75 -10.20
CA ASP A 134 4.44 10.54 -10.37
C ASP A 134 4.19 11.83 -11.18
N GLY A 135 4.78 12.94 -10.71
CA GLY A 135 4.55 14.28 -11.29
C GLY A 135 3.19 14.91 -10.96
N THR A 136 2.32 14.23 -10.21
CA THR A 136 1.02 14.76 -9.76
C THR A 136 0.99 14.86 -8.24
N TYR A 137 0.49 15.98 -7.70
CA TYR A 137 0.46 16.21 -6.26
C TYR A 137 -0.78 16.98 -5.82
N PHE A 138 -1.10 16.89 -4.51
CA PHE A 138 -2.14 17.70 -3.89
C PHE A 138 -1.59 19.09 -3.58
N VAL A 139 -2.35 20.14 -3.89
CA VAL A 139 -1.98 21.52 -3.61
C VAL A 139 -1.97 21.82 -2.10
N ASP A 140 -2.79 21.13 -1.31
CA ASP A 140 -2.84 21.30 0.13
C ASP A 140 -1.58 20.69 0.79
N GLU A 141 -0.71 21.54 1.29
CA GLU A 141 0.58 21.24 1.91
C GLU A 141 0.48 20.27 3.11
N LYS A 142 -0.67 20.23 3.79
CA LYS A 142 -0.87 19.33 4.96
C LYS A 142 -0.61 17.86 4.64
N PHE A 143 -0.78 17.43 3.38
CA PHE A 143 -0.52 16.07 2.97
C PHE A 143 0.97 15.70 2.99
N TYR A 144 1.85 16.70 2.93
CA TYR A 144 3.31 16.52 2.80
C TYR A 144 4.10 17.00 4.01
N ASN A 145 3.56 17.96 4.79
CA ASN A 145 4.28 18.57 5.91
C ASN A 145 4.83 17.53 6.88
N ARG A 146 4.02 16.54 7.26
CA ARG A 146 4.46 15.48 8.16
C ARG A 146 5.61 14.65 7.59
N ILE A 147 5.59 14.37 6.27
CA ILE A 147 6.68 13.62 5.59
C ILE A 147 7.97 14.45 5.66
N ILE A 148 7.90 15.74 5.39
CA ILE A 148 9.04 16.66 5.38
C ILE A 148 9.63 16.77 6.79
N GLU A 149 8.81 16.97 7.82
CA GLU A 149 9.23 17.05 9.22
C GLU A 149 9.90 15.76 9.70
N GLU A 150 9.25 14.62 9.50
CA GLU A 150 9.74 13.30 9.95
C GLU A 150 10.98 12.84 9.21
N SER A 151 11.19 13.29 7.96
CA SER A 151 12.39 13.01 7.17
C SER A 151 13.61 13.80 7.57
N GLN A 152 13.48 14.76 8.52
CA GLN A 152 14.54 15.67 8.94
C GLN A 152 15.13 16.48 7.76
N TYR A 153 14.27 16.96 6.87
CA TYR A 153 14.66 17.71 5.67
C TYR A 153 15.58 18.89 5.97
N ASP A 154 15.26 19.70 7.01
CA ASP A 154 16.05 20.86 7.38
C ASP A 154 17.49 20.49 7.80
N ASN A 155 17.66 19.38 8.52
CA ASN A 155 18.97 18.86 8.89
C ASN A 155 19.75 18.37 7.66
N LEU A 156 19.07 17.70 6.75
CA LEU A 156 19.66 17.26 5.48
C LEU A 156 20.17 18.47 4.67
N CYS A 157 19.39 19.53 4.56
CA CYS A 157 19.80 20.78 3.90
C CYS A 157 21.03 21.40 4.56
N LYS A 158 21.07 21.51 5.89
CA LYS A 158 22.22 22.08 6.61
C LYS A 158 23.51 21.31 6.38
N VAL A 159 23.44 19.99 6.22
CA VAL A 159 24.62 19.14 6.03
C VAL A 159 25.09 19.12 4.57
N LEU A 160 24.17 19.06 3.61
CA LEU A 160 24.50 18.82 2.21
C LEU A 160 24.62 20.11 1.38
N VAL A 161 23.89 21.16 1.73
CA VAL A 161 24.05 22.48 1.14
C VAL A 161 25.01 23.25 2.05
N PRO A 162 26.09 23.85 1.78
CA PRO A 162 26.66 24.23 0.49
C PRO A 162 27.76 23.30 -0.03
N ASN A 163 28.02 22.19 0.63
CA ASN A 163 29.21 21.37 0.33
C ASN A 163 29.03 20.48 -0.91
N HIS A 164 27.80 20.04 -1.17
CA HIS A 164 27.52 19.07 -2.22
C HIS A 164 26.50 19.57 -3.25
N TYR A 165 25.59 20.43 -2.88
CA TYR A 165 24.50 20.91 -3.73
C TYR A 165 24.29 22.42 -3.60
N LYS A 166 23.78 23.09 -4.65
CA LYS A 166 23.32 24.48 -4.60
C LYS A 166 22.12 24.64 -3.67
N SER A 167 21.21 23.69 -3.75
CA SER A 167 19.96 23.62 -2.98
C SER A 167 19.41 22.20 -3.03
N ILE A 168 18.49 21.90 -2.12
CA ILE A 168 17.69 20.69 -2.18
C ILE A 168 16.23 21.10 -2.44
N THR A 169 15.63 20.53 -3.45
CA THR A 169 14.21 20.74 -3.79
C THR A 169 13.39 19.52 -3.41
N ILE A 170 12.13 19.74 -3.06
CA ILE A 170 11.17 18.69 -2.73
C ILE A 170 10.23 18.53 -3.92
N GLU A 171 10.21 17.36 -4.47
CA GLU A 171 9.20 16.92 -5.43
C GLU A 171 8.15 16.10 -4.69
N LYS A 172 6.87 16.43 -4.90
CA LYS A 172 5.72 15.84 -4.20
C LYS A 172 4.94 14.97 -5.14
N SER A 173 4.48 13.83 -4.67
CA SER A 173 3.60 12.94 -5.42
C SER A 173 2.82 12.02 -4.49
N TYR A 174 2.10 11.02 -5.04
CA TYR A 174 1.37 10.05 -4.25
C TYR A 174 1.11 8.75 -5.03
N TYR A 175 0.97 7.67 -4.29
CA TYR A 175 0.37 6.43 -4.79
C TYR A 175 -1.13 6.50 -4.59
N LYS A 176 -1.90 6.16 -5.62
CA LYS A 176 -3.35 6.09 -5.58
C LYS A 176 -3.80 4.63 -5.51
N VAL A 177 -4.77 4.34 -4.65
CA VAL A 177 -5.46 3.04 -4.66
C VAL A 177 -6.31 2.96 -5.92
N THR A 178 -6.08 1.94 -6.75
CA THR A 178 -6.84 1.71 -7.99
C THR A 178 -8.27 1.29 -7.67
N ASP A 179 -9.17 1.31 -8.65
CA ASP A 179 -10.53 0.79 -8.44
C ASP A 179 -10.52 -0.72 -8.20
N PHE A 180 -9.57 -1.44 -8.82
CA PHE A 180 -9.33 -2.85 -8.52
C PHE A 180 -8.79 -3.05 -7.09
N GLY A 181 -7.88 -2.18 -6.63
CA GLY A 181 -7.39 -2.16 -5.26
C GLY A 181 -8.50 -1.88 -4.23
N LYS A 182 -9.40 -0.94 -4.53
CA LYS A 182 -10.58 -0.69 -3.67
C LYS A 182 -11.51 -1.89 -3.59
N LEU A 183 -11.74 -2.56 -4.72
CA LEU A 183 -12.54 -3.79 -4.76
C LEU A 183 -11.88 -4.90 -3.94
N PHE A 184 -10.55 -5.06 -4.07
CA PHE A 184 -9.76 -6.00 -3.28
C PHE A 184 -9.89 -5.72 -1.78
N ILE A 185 -9.65 -4.47 -1.36
CA ILE A 185 -9.77 -4.06 0.05
C ILE A 185 -11.17 -4.35 0.57
N LYS A 186 -12.22 -3.95 -0.15
CA LYS A 186 -13.62 -4.20 0.22
C LYS A 186 -13.93 -5.68 0.37
N SER A 187 -13.30 -6.54 -0.44
CA SER A 187 -13.57 -7.98 -0.46
C SER A 187 -12.73 -8.77 0.55
N CYS A 188 -11.50 -8.32 0.85
CA CYS A 188 -10.52 -9.09 1.60
C CYS A 188 -10.18 -8.50 2.98
N VAL A 189 -10.56 -7.25 3.27
CA VAL A 189 -10.24 -6.56 4.54
C VAL A 189 -11.51 -6.32 5.34
N LYS A 190 -11.42 -6.57 6.67
CA LYS A 190 -12.49 -6.27 7.64
C LYS A 190 -12.52 -4.79 8.01
#